data_addc5aa54c58b30ca818f548928a740f
#
_entry.id   addc5aa54c58b30ca818f548928a740f
#
_cell.length_a   1.000
_cell.length_b   1.000
_cell.length_c   1.000
_cell.angle_alpha   90.00
_cell.angle_beta   90.00
_cell.angle_gamma   90.00
#
_symmetry.space_group_name_H-M   'P 1'
#
loop_
_entity.id
_entity.type
_entity.pdbx_description
1 polymer ?
#
loop_
_entity_poly.entity_id
_entity_poly.type
_entity_poly.pdbx_seq_one_letter_code
_entity_poly.pdbx_strand_id
1 'polypeptide(L)'
;MTEQSKRSIGIIGAGPAGMSAAWDLAGAGHGVTIYEAESRPGGLAGGFKDETWDWSLEKFYHHWFETDQDIFRLADEMGVRDKLLFPRPKTSYWIDGKIYRSEISPSAIFLPLAPIAKLRFALAGLFLKLTPDWKTLEKMTAHAWFERYMGSGGYDKFFRPLLIGKFGDEYQKINMAWMWARVHARSLRLGTFEGGFQAFLDTFADKLRGRGVTIQLSTPVEGIGQQDGKPTITVNGQTRTFDAVLSTASPGLMLKLSPELRETPYGRQTAELKSMGAVCVVIAINQQLLTDNTYWLNLPATSADKKASRFPFLALVEHTNWMDRAHYNGDRILYLGDYVPREHEYFTMSDDELVERFAAALPTFNPNFKPDWIRKTWVFRAPYAQPIPYVNQSERIPALKTPLPGVWWASMSQVYPWDRGTNYAVEIGRRVAGEMMAALP
;
A
#
# COMPACT_ATOMS: atom_id res chain seq x y z
N MET A 1 22.13 34.52 2.08
CA MET A 1 21.68 33.20 1.57
C MET A 1 22.69 32.80 0.51
N THR A 2 23.56 31.85 0.81
CA THR A 2 24.50 31.28 -0.19
C THR A 2 23.67 30.63 -1.29
N GLU A 3 23.87 31.03 -2.54
CA GLU A 3 23.29 30.38 -3.72
C GLU A 3 23.67 28.90 -3.68
N GLN A 4 22.73 28.03 -3.33
CA GLN A 4 22.94 26.59 -3.37
C GLN A 4 23.17 26.19 -4.83
N SER A 5 24.33 25.63 -5.16
CA SER A 5 24.66 25.26 -6.54
C SER A 5 23.65 24.24 -7.07
N LYS A 6 23.09 24.49 -8.25
CA LYS A 6 22.17 23.59 -8.93
C LYS A 6 22.83 22.22 -9.14
N ARG A 7 22.25 21.16 -8.57
CA ARG A 7 22.72 19.77 -8.69
C ARG A 7 21.85 18.99 -9.66
N SER A 8 22.42 17.97 -10.30
CA SER A 8 21.72 17.01 -11.12
C SER A 8 21.35 15.77 -10.28
N ILE A 9 20.07 15.42 -10.24
CA ILE A 9 19.56 14.32 -9.40
C ILE A 9 18.79 13.33 -10.26
N GLY A 10 19.19 12.05 -10.19
CA GLY A 10 18.45 10.94 -10.78
C GLY A 10 17.56 10.26 -9.78
N ILE A 11 16.29 10.04 -10.12
CA ILE A 11 15.33 9.31 -9.27
C ILE A 11 14.82 8.09 -10.02
N ILE A 12 14.81 6.93 -9.35
CA ILE A 12 14.31 5.66 -9.89
C ILE A 12 12.96 5.36 -9.26
N GLY A 13 11.91 5.41 -10.10
CA GLY A 13 10.52 5.18 -9.75
C GLY A 13 9.68 6.46 -9.66
N ALA A 14 8.59 6.52 -10.43
CA ALA A 14 7.58 7.57 -10.43
C ALA A 14 6.36 7.20 -9.55
N GLY A 15 6.57 6.45 -8.48
CA GLY A 15 5.57 6.29 -7.42
C GLY A 15 5.47 7.54 -6.52
N PRO A 16 4.51 7.61 -5.59
CA PRO A 16 4.32 8.78 -4.72
C PRO A 16 5.60 9.21 -3.98
N ALA A 17 6.46 8.26 -3.55
CA ALA A 17 7.72 8.57 -2.87
C ALA A 17 8.71 9.31 -3.78
N GLY A 18 8.97 8.78 -4.99
CA GLY A 18 9.89 9.38 -5.95
C GLY A 18 9.40 10.74 -6.45
N MET A 19 8.10 10.86 -6.74
CA MET A 19 7.50 12.14 -7.15
C MET A 19 7.53 13.17 -6.03
N SER A 20 7.32 12.77 -4.76
CA SER A 20 7.39 13.71 -3.62
C SER A 20 8.82 14.18 -3.35
N ALA A 21 9.80 13.29 -3.49
CA ALA A 21 11.20 13.70 -3.42
C ALA A 21 11.54 14.68 -4.54
N ALA A 22 11.10 14.40 -5.77
CA ALA A 22 11.29 15.30 -6.91
C ALA A 22 10.65 16.67 -6.71
N TRP A 23 9.49 16.72 -6.05
CA TRP A 23 8.77 17.95 -5.76
C TRP A 23 9.59 18.91 -4.89
N ASP A 24 10.16 18.39 -3.82
CA ASP A 24 10.95 19.20 -2.88
C ASP A 24 12.33 19.56 -3.48
N LEU A 25 13.01 18.59 -4.14
CA LEU A 25 14.32 18.81 -4.78
C LEU A 25 14.23 19.82 -5.93
N ALA A 26 13.22 19.73 -6.80
CA ALA A 26 13.01 20.70 -7.86
C ALA A 26 12.60 22.06 -7.29
N GLY A 27 11.79 22.08 -6.22
CA GLY A 27 11.43 23.30 -5.48
C GLY A 27 12.66 24.02 -4.89
N ALA A 28 13.71 23.29 -4.54
CA ALA A 28 15.00 23.81 -4.09
C ALA A 28 15.94 24.23 -5.25
N GLY A 29 15.49 24.12 -6.52
CA GLY A 29 16.24 24.57 -7.70
C GLY A 29 17.15 23.52 -8.34
N HIS A 30 17.13 22.27 -7.86
CA HIS A 30 17.93 21.19 -8.45
C HIS A 30 17.33 20.69 -9.78
N GLY A 31 18.19 20.17 -10.69
CA GLY A 31 17.76 19.51 -11.92
C GLY A 31 17.40 18.05 -11.64
N VAL A 32 16.13 17.68 -11.77
CA VAL A 32 15.65 16.34 -11.42
C VAL A 32 15.20 15.58 -12.67
N THR A 33 15.65 14.33 -12.78
CA THR A 33 15.17 13.36 -13.79
C THR A 33 14.64 12.11 -13.09
N ILE A 34 13.38 11.76 -13.35
CA ILE A 34 12.74 10.52 -12.86
C ILE A 34 12.73 9.49 -13.99
N TYR A 35 13.15 8.27 -13.69
CA TYR A 35 13.05 7.09 -14.57
C TYR A 35 11.99 6.14 -14.05
N GLU A 36 11.01 5.81 -14.88
CA GLU A 36 9.90 4.90 -14.55
C GLU A 36 9.79 3.80 -15.60
N ALA A 37 9.72 2.57 -15.15
CA ALA A 37 9.61 1.39 -16.01
C ALA A 37 8.24 1.28 -16.69
N GLU A 38 7.18 1.69 -15.98
CA GLU A 38 5.80 1.64 -16.50
C GLU A 38 5.53 2.80 -17.48
N SER A 39 4.47 2.63 -18.28
CA SER A 39 4.01 3.67 -19.23
C SER A 39 3.27 4.84 -18.57
N ARG A 40 2.99 4.75 -17.26
CA ARG A 40 2.31 5.78 -16.45
C ARG A 40 2.95 5.89 -15.07
N PRO A 41 2.91 7.08 -14.44
CA PRO A 41 3.35 7.24 -13.06
C PRO A 41 2.38 6.57 -12.09
N GLY A 42 2.86 6.21 -10.89
CA GLY A 42 2.00 5.79 -9.81
C GLY A 42 2.50 4.58 -9.00
N GLY A 43 3.34 3.72 -9.57
CA GLY A 43 3.82 2.51 -8.89
C GLY A 43 2.66 1.65 -8.38
N LEU A 44 2.71 1.22 -7.11
CA LEU A 44 1.64 0.41 -6.51
C LEU A 44 0.30 1.17 -6.32
N ALA A 45 0.32 2.51 -6.29
CA ALA A 45 -0.88 3.34 -6.20
C ALA A 45 -1.50 3.60 -7.59
N GLY A 46 -0.83 3.18 -8.65
CA GLY A 46 -1.28 3.35 -10.02
C GLY A 46 -2.60 2.64 -10.31
N GLY A 47 -3.36 3.22 -11.23
CA GLY A 47 -4.68 2.76 -11.62
C GLY A 47 -4.74 2.22 -13.05
N PHE A 48 -5.94 1.82 -13.42
CA PHE A 48 -6.34 1.42 -14.77
C PHE A 48 -7.73 1.98 -15.09
N LYS A 49 -8.15 1.88 -16.33
CA LYS A 49 -9.45 2.38 -16.76
C LYS A 49 -10.02 1.48 -17.86
N ASP A 50 -11.28 1.13 -17.76
CA ASP A 50 -12.03 0.56 -18.87
C ASP A 50 -12.38 1.67 -19.87
N GLU A 51 -12.49 1.35 -21.15
CA GLU A 51 -12.79 2.32 -22.21
C GLU A 51 -14.14 3.03 -22.02
N THR A 52 -15.06 2.36 -21.33
CA THR A 52 -16.43 2.86 -21.10
C THR A 52 -16.58 3.69 -19.83
N TRP A 53 -15.55 3.76 -18.97
CA TRP A 53 -15.62 4.46 -17.67
C TRP A 53 -15.15 5.91 -17.78
N ASP A 54 -15.74 6.79 -16.99
CA ASP A 54 -15.26 8.16 -16.84
C ASP A 54 -14.08 8.26 -15.87
N TRP A 55 -14.11 7.48 -14.77
CA TRP A 55 -13.07 7.47 -13.74
C TRP A 55 -12.14 6.26 -13.87
N SER A 56 -10.91 6.42 -13.40
CA SER A 56 -9.98 5.32 -13.22
C SER A 56 -10.27 4.58 -11.90
N LEU A 57 -9.83 3.32 -11.86
CA LEU A 57 -9.76 2.50 -10.64
C LEU A 57 -8.33 2.19 -10.27
N GLU A 58 -8.06 1.97 -9.01
CA GLU A 58 -6.78 1.46 -8.52
C GLU A 58 -6.60 -0.02 -8.90
N LYS A 59 -5.39 -0.42 -9.30
CA LYS A 59 -5.05 -1.85 -9.51
C LYS A 59 -5.19 -2.67 -8.21
N PHE A 60 -4.93 -2.01 -7.09
CA PHE A 60 -5.12 -2.51 -5.73
C PHE A 60 -5.88 -1.45 -4.96
N TYR A 61 -6.94 -1.81 -4.24
CA TYR A 61 -7.77 -0.86 -3.52
C TYR A 61 -6.95 -0.02 -2.53
N HIS A 62 -6.88 1.29 -2.77
CA HIS A 62 -6.19 2.27 -1.96
C HIS A 62 -7.19 3.27 -1.37
N HIS A 63 -6.85 3.83 -0.20
CA HIS A 63 -7.63 4.86 0.46
C HIS A 63 -6.71 5.82 1.19
N TRP A 64 -7.16 7.05 1.34
CA TRP A 64 -6.63 7.98 2.31
C TRP A 64 -7.49 7.97 3.58
N PHE A 65 -6.92 8.45 4.66
CA PHE A 65 -7.62 8.70 5.92
C PHE A 65 -7.68 10.21 6.20
N GLU A 66 -8.66 10.63 7.02
CA GLU A 66 -8.75 12.04 7.45
C GLU A 66 -7.54 12.48 8.30
N THR A 67 -6.68 11.54 8.68
CA THR A 67 -5.42 11.75 9.41
C THR A 67 -4.20 11.88 8.50
N ASP A 68 -4.32 11.73 7.20
CA ASP A 68 -3.23 11.67 6.22
C ASP A 68 -2.73 13.08 5.84
N GLN A 69 -2.01 13.73 6.79
CA GLN A 69 -1.61 15.13 6.69
C GLN A 69 -0.61 15.43 5.56
N ASP A 70 0.22 14.44 5.18
CA ASP A 70 1.21 14.64 4.11
C ASP A 70 0.55 14.70 2.74
N ILE A 71 -0.48 13.88 2.51
CA ILE A 71 -1.34 14.00 1.31
C ILE A 71 -2.07 15.33 1.29
N PHE A 72 -2.59 15.78 2.42
CA PHE A 72 -3.31 17.06 2.50
C PHE A 72 -2.40 18.23 2.16
N ARG A 73 -1.20 18.25 2.75
CA ARG A 73 -0.21 19.29 2.46
C ARG A 73 0.21 19.28 0.99
N LEU A 74 0.47 18.09 0.44
CA LEU A 74 0.82 17.97 -0.98
C LEU A 74 -0.31 18.45 -1.89
N ALA A 75 -1.57 18.10 -1.58
CA ALA A 75 -2.73 18.53 -2.35
C ALA A 75 -2.94 20.06 -2.28
N ASP A 76 -2.69 20.67 -1.11
CA ASP A 76 -2.70 22.13 -0.94
C ASP A 76 -1.62 22.80 -1.80
N GLU A 77 -0.38 22.30 -1.75
CA GLU A 77 0.75 22.80 -2.55
C GLU A 77 0.53 22.67 -4.06
N MET A 78 -0.18 21.63 -4.49
CA MET A 78 -0.57 21.43 -5.89
C MET A 78 -1.80 22.25 -6.31
N GLY A 79 -2.57 22.81 -5.35
CA GLY A 79 -3.83 23.53 -5.60
C GLY A 79 -4.97 22.59 -6.02
N VAL A 80 -5.06 21.37 -5.46
CA VAL A 80 -6.07 20.36 -5.79
C VAL A 80 -6.76 19.77 -4.57
N ARG A 81 -6.70 20.47 -3.43
CA ARG A 81 -7.29 20.02 -2.17
C ARG A 81 -8.80 19.78 -2.24
N ASP A 82 -9.48 20.60 -3.00
CA ASP A 82 -10.93 20.56 -3.24
C ASP A 82 -11.38 19.28 -3.97
N LYS A 83 -10.47 18.60 -4.66
CA LYS A 83 -10.72 17.32 -5.37
C LYS A 83 -10.58 16.07 -4.50
N LEU A 84 -10.18 16.23 -3.23
CA LEU A 84 -10.15 15.13 -2.27
C LEU A 84 -11.55 14.82 -1.77
N LEU A 85 -11.98 13.58 -1.92
CA LEU A 85 -13.31 13.09 -1.54
C LEU A 85 -13.20 12.16 -0.34
N PHE A 86 -14.05 12.33 0.69
CA PHE A 86 -14.06 11.52 1.90
C PHE A 86 -15.46 10.99 2.25
N PRO A 87 -16.08 10.19 1.38
CA PRO A 87 -17.35 9.54 1.71
C PRO A 87 -17.16 8.49 2.81
N ARG A 88 -18.23 8.25 3.58
CA ARG A 88 -18.21 7.24 4.63
C ARG A 88 -18.62 5.88 4.07
N PRO A 89 -17.73 4.86 4.06
CA PRO A 89 -18.07 3.54 3.59
C PRO A 89 -18.78 2.73 4.69
N LYS A 90 -19.54 1.74 4.30
CA LYS A 90 -20.00 0.68 5.20
C LYS A 90 -18.99 -0.46 5.19
N THR A 91 -18.37 -0.75 6.33
CA THR A 91 -17.45 -1.87 6.49
C THR A 91 -18.06 -2.96 7.36
N SER A 92 -17.81 -4.22 7.04
CA SER A 92 -18.41 -5.36 7.71
C SER A 92 -17.43 -6.53 7.88
N TYR A 93 -17.81 -7.48 8.73
CA TYR A 93 -17.13 -8.77 8.92
C TYR A 93 -18.07 -9.90 8.54
N TRP A 94 -17.53 -10.93 7.87
CA TRP A 94 -18.19 -12.20 7.70
C TRP A 94 -17.85 -13.12 8.87
N ILE A 95 -18.84 -13.46 9.70
CA ILE A 95 -18.68 -14.30 10.89
C ILE A 95 -19.80 -15.35 10.90
N ASP A 96 -19.43 -16.63 10.95
CA ASP A 96 -20.36 -17.75 11.08
C ASP A 96 -21.53 -17.70 10.05
N GLY A 97 -21.23 -17.33 8.80
CA GLY A 97 -22.23 -17.28 7.73
C GLY A 97 -23.07 -16.00 7.68
N LYS A 98 -22.78 -14.99 8.52
CA LYS A 98 -23.52 -13.74 8.59
C LYS A 98 -22.63 -12.53 8.44
N ILE A 99 -23.19 -11.43 7.92
CA ILE A 99 -22.52 -10.14 7.80
C ILE A 99 -22.82 -9.30 9.05
N TYR A 100 -21.76 -8.88 9.75
CA TYR A 100 -21.81 -8.00 10.91
C TYR A 100 -21.13 -6.69 10.61
N ARG A 101 -21.75 -5.57 10.94
CA ARG A 101 -21.19 -4.23 10.78
C ARG A 101 -19.97 -4.06 11.66
N SER A 102 -18.86 -3.52 11.12
CA SER A 102 -17.57 -3.42 11.82
C SER A 102 -17.31 -2.05 12.44
N GLU A 103 -18.23 -1.11 12.29
CA GLU A 103 -18.01 0.25 12.79
C GLU A 103 -17.88 0.29 14.32
N ILE A 104 -16.97 1.14 14.80
CA ILE A 104 -16.92 1.61 16.19
C ILE A 104 -18.18 2.50 16.38
N SER A 105 -19.29 1.88 16.70
CA SER A 105 -20.57 2.52 16.92
C SER A 105 -21.32 1.74 18.00
N PRO A 106 -22.42 2.22 18.54
CA PRO A 106 -23.27 1.44 19.44
C PRO A 106 -23.66 0.07 18.88
N SER A 107 -23.60 -0.12 17.56
CA SER A 107 -23.81 -1.44 16.93
C SER A 107 -22.73 -2.48 17.24
N ALA A 108 -21.56 -2.09 17.75
CA ALA A 108 -20.56 -3.04 18.25
C ALA A 108 -21.10 -3.94 19.38
N ILE A 109 -22.16 -3.51 20.04
CA ILE A 109 -22.88 -4.31 21.06
C ILE A 109 -23.50 -5.59 20.47
N PHE A 110 -23.78 -5.59 19.15
CA PHE A 110 -24.34 -6.74 18.42
C PHE A 110 -23.27 -7.72 17.90
N LEU A 111 -21.98 -7.43 18.12
CA LEU A 111 -20.93 -8.40 17.77
C LEU A 111 -21.15 -9.71 18.55
N PRO A 112 -20.92 -10.88 17.92
CA PRO A 112 -21.16 -12.19 18.55
C PRO A 112 -20.03 -12.55 19.53
N LEU A 113 -19.91 -11.75 20.60
CA LEU A 113 -18.96 -11.90 21.70
C LEU A 113 -19.67 -11.95 23.04
N ALA A 114 -19.13 -12.72 23.98
CA ALA A 114 -19.55 -12.68 25.38
C ALA A 114 -19.33 -11.28 26.00
N PRO A 115 -20.13 -10.83 26.98
CA PRO A 115 -20.03 -9.49 27.55
C PRO A 115 -18.62 -9.08 28.01
N ILE A 116 -17.91 -9.98 28.70
CA ILE A 116 -16.54 -9.74 29.15
C ILE A 116 -15.56 -9.59 27.99
N ALA A 117 -15.74 -10.35 26.91
CA ALA A 117 -14.93 -10.23 25.71
C ALA A 117 -15.20 -8.90 24.97
N LYS A 118 -16.46 -8.40 24.95
CA LYS A 118 -16.79 -7.07 24.43
C LYS A 118 -16.09 -5.96 25.20
N LEU A 119 -16.10 -6.04 26.52
CA LEU A 119 -15.42 -5.06 27.38
C LEU A 119 -13.90 -5.06 27.11
N ARG A 120 -13.26 -6.23 27.10
CA ARG A 120 -11.82 -6.36 26.80
C ARG A 120 -11.49 -5.83 25.39
N PHE A 121 -12.32 -6.13 24.40
CA PHE A 121 -12.19 -5.64 23.02
C PHE A 121 -12.22 -4.10 22.99
N ALA A 122 -13.20 -3.49 23.66
CA ALA A 122 -13.37 -2.04 23.73
C ALA A 122 -12.18 -1.36 24.43
N LEU A 123 -11.75 -1.90 25.58
CA LEU A 123 -10.58 -1.36 26.33
C LEU A 123 -9.28 -1.49 25.54
N ALA A 124 -9.05 -2.63 24.89
CA ALA A 124 -7.89 -2.83 24.02
C ALA A 124 -7.88 -1.85 22.84
N GLY A 125 -9.01 -1.68 22.16
CA GLY A 125 -9.16 -0.71 21.08
C GLY A 125 -8.92 0.72 21.53
N LEU A 126 -9.48 1.12 22.69
CA LEU A 126 -9.28 2.44 23.26
C LEU A 126 -7.81 2.69 23.63
N PHE A 127 -7.16 1.72 24.26
CA PHE A 127 -5.73 1.79 24.58
C PHE A 127 -4.89 2.02 23.33
N LEU A 128 -5.10 1.22 22.27
CA LEU A 128 -4.37 1.36 21.01
C LEU A 128 -4.64 2.70 20.30
N LYS A 129 -5.85 3.24 20.45
CA LYS A 129 -6.21 4.54 19.87
C LYS A 129 -5.53 5.70 20.58
N LEU A 130 -5.36 5.61 21.88
CA LEU A 130 -4.88 6.73 22.71
C LEU A 130 -3.37 6.69 22.98
N THR A 131 -2.75 5.49 23.08
CA THR A 131 -1.32 5.39 23.40
C THR A 131 -0.44 5.92 22.26
N PRO A 132 0.54 6.80 22.55
CA PRO A 132 1.57 7.18 21.57
C PRO A 132 2.79 6.24 21.60
N ASP A 133 2.87 5.31 22.57
CA ASP A 133 4.07 4.49 22.82
C ASP A 133 4.11 3.23 21.96
N TRP A 134 4.37 3.41 20.67
CA TRP A 134 4.58 2.30 19.76
C TRP A 134 5.92 1.56 19.99
N LYS A 135 6.93 2.24 20.58
CA LYS A 135 8.25 1.64 20.84
C LYS A 135 8.20 0.50 21.86
N THR A 136 7.36 0.60 22.87
CA THR A 136 7.09 -0.51 23.77
C THR A 136 6.30 -1.61 23.07
N LEU A 137 5.37 -1.26 22.21
CA LEU A 137 4.55 -2.23 21.46
C LEU A 137 5.35 -3.01 20.41
N GLU A 138 6.40 -2.44 19.83
CA GLU A 138 7.21 -3.17 18.83
C GLU A 138 8.03 -4.32 19.43
N LYS A 139 8.25 -4.34 20.76
CA LYS A 139 9.03 -5.35 21.47
C LYS A 139 8.25 -6.66 21.69
N MET A 140 6.98 -6.71 21.35
CA MET A 140 6.13 -7.88 21.48
C MET A 140 5.32 -8.15 20.21
N THR A 141 4.92 -9.41 20.05
CA THR A 141 4.09 -9.78 18.89
C THR A 141 2.62 -9.38 19.10
N ALA A 142 1.92 -9.05 18.00
CA ALA A 142 0.49 -8.79 18.02
C ALA A 142 -0.30 -10.02 18.54
N HIS A 143 0.14 -11.22 18.15
CA HIS A 143 -0.43 -12.48 18.62
C HIS A 143 -0.42 -12.56 20.15
N ALA A 144 0.75 -12.47 20.78
CA ALA A 144 0.89 -12.56 22.25
C ALA A 144 0.15 -11.43 22.98
N TRP A 145 0.17 -10.21 22.42
CA TRP A 145 -0.53 -9.07 23.01
C TRP A 145 -2.05 -9.27 23.03
N PHE A 146 -2.64 -9.70 21.90
CA PHE A 146 -4.08 -9.92 21.81
C PHE A 146 -4.55 -11.10 22.64
N GLU A 147 -3.80 -12.20 22.69
CA GLU A 147 -4.13 -13.33 23.56
C GLU A 147 -4.19 -12.88 25.03
N ARG A 148 -3.21 -12.11 25.47
CA ARG A 148 -3.11 -11.64 26.87
C ARG A 148 -4.20 -10.64 27.22
N TYR A 149 -4.42 -9.60 26.40
CA TYR A 149 -5.27 -8.47 26.77
C TYR A 149 -6.70 -8.58 26.25
N MET A 150 -6.89 -9.13 25.07
CA MET A 150 -8.23 -9.28 24.47
C MET A 150 -8.85 -10.65 24.78
N GLY A 151 -8.03 -11.68 24.92
CA GLY A 151 -8.44 -13.06 25.14
C GLY A 151 -8.96 -13.74 23.87
N SER A 152 -9.09 -15.06 23.94
CA SER A 152 -9.46 -15.90 22.78
C SER A 152 -10.77 -15.47 22.10
N GLY A 153 -11.81 -15.10 22.87
CA GLY A 153 -13.11 -14.74 22.30
C GLY A 153 -13.06 -13.61 21.29
N GLY A 154 -12.29 -12.53 21.56
CA GLY A 154 -12.14 -11.40 20.66
C GLY A 154 -11.04 -11.62 19.62
N TYR A 155 -9.91 -12.17 20.06
CA TYR A 155 -8.76 -12.38 19.19
C TYR A 155 -9.05 -13.39 18.07
N ASP A 156 -9.58 -14.56 18.41
CA ASP A 156 -9.82 -15.66 17.46
C ASP A 156 -10.86 -15.30 16.39
N LYS A 157 -11.83 -14.45 16.76
CA LYS A 157 -12.88 -14.06 15.80
C LYS A 157 -12.49 -12.92 14.86
N PHE A 158 -11.64 -11.99 15.30
CA PHE A 158 -11.38 -10.75 14.55
C PHE A 158 -9.93 -10.59 14.10
N PHE A 159 -8.97 -10.70 15.03
CA PHE A 159 -7.59 -10.32 14.72
C PHE A 159 -6.71 -11.48 14.27
N ARG A 160 -6.91 -12.70 14.79
CA ARG A 160 -6.18 -13.88 14.30
C ARG A 160 -6.47 -14.12 12.81
N PRO A 161 -7.74 -14.17 12.35
CA PRO A 161 -8.05 -14.30 10.93
C PRO A 161 -7.48 -13.19 10.06
N LEU A 162 -7.48 -11.94 10.56
CA LEU A 162 -6.87 -10.80 9.87
C LEU A 162 -5.35 -10.98 9.71
N LEU A 163 -4.66 -11.38 10.79
CA LEU A 163 -3.22 -11.59 10.78
C LEU A 163 -2.83 -12.76 9.86
N ILE A 164 -3.55 -13.88 9.95
CA ILE A 164 -3.34 -15.05 9.06
C ILE A 164 -3.55 -14.64 7.60
N GLY A 165 -4.66 -13.98 7.29
CA GLY A 165 -4.98 -13.56 5.93
C GLY A 165 -3.93 -12.63 5.34
N LYS A 166 -3.33 -11.78 6.18
CA LYS A 166 -2.39 -10.75 5.73
C LYS A 166 -0.94 -11.24 5.68
N PHE A 167 -0.54 -12.14 6.57
CA PHE A 167 0.86 -12.54 6.75
C PHE A 167 1.10 -14.05 6.63
N GLY A 168 0.06 -14.85 6.37
CA GLY A 168 0.18 -16.30 6.26
C GLY A 168 0.85 -16.90 7.51
N ASP A 169 1.84 -17.78 7.31
CA ASP A 169 2.57 -18.45 8.39
C ASP A 169 3.40 -17.50 9.29
N GLU A 170 3.68 -16.28 8.82
CA GLU A 170 4.42 -15.28 9.60
C GLU A 170 3.55 -14.56 10.65
N TYR A 171 2.23 -14.80 10.70
CA TYR A 171 1.28 -14.01 11.49
C TYR A 171 1.60 -13.91 12.99
N GLN A 172 2.20 -14.95 13.59
CA GLN A 172 2.57 -14.97 15.02
C GLN A 172 3.82 -14.13 15.32
N LYS A 173 4.60 -13.77 14.29
CA LYS A 173 5.85 -13.03 14.42
C LYS A 173 5.68 -11.52 14.24
N ILE A 174 4.49 -11.07 13.81
CA ILE A 174 4.20 -9.66 13.54
C ILE A 174 4.20 -8.87 14.84
N ASN A 175 4.93 -7.75 14.86
CA ASN A 175 4.98 -6.90 16.05
C ASN A 175 3.65 -6.15 16.30
N MET A 176 3.43 -5.75 17.54
CA MET A 176 2.20 -5.07 17.95
C MET A 176 2.16 -3.61 17.49
N ALA A 177 3.29 -2.95 17.22
CA ALA A 177 3.32 -1.58 16.72
C ALA A 177 2.66 -1.46 15.34
N TRP A 178 2.78 -2.47 14.48
CA TRP A 178 2.07 -2.49 13.20
C TRP A 178 0.54 -2.49 13.38
N MET A 179 0.03 -3.28 14.33
CA MET A 179 -1.41 -3.28 14.62
C MET A 179 -1.85 -1.97 15.28
N TRP A 180 -1.03 -1.42 16.16
CA TRP A 180 -1.23 -0.10 16.75
C TRP A 180 -1.38 0.96 15.67
N ALA A 181 -0.47 1.04 14.72
CA ALA A 181 -0.52 2.02 13.63
C ALA A 181 -1.86 1.97 12.86
N ARG A 182 -2.36 0.76 12.60
CA ARG A 182 -3.65 0.55 11.91
C ARG A 182 -4.86 1.01 12.72
N VAL A 183 -4.82 0.91 14.05
CA VAL A 183 -5.90 1.38 14.92
C VAL A 183 -5.76 2.88 15.17
N HIS A 184 -4.55 3.34 15.45
CA HIS A 184 -4.25 4.72 15.81
C HIS A 184 -4.53 5.72 14.67
N ALA A 185 -4.09 5.40 13.45
CA ALA A 185 -4.22 6.29 12.29
C ALA A 185 -5.59 6.25 11.60
N ARG A 186 -6.41 5.19 11.81
CA ARG A 186 -7.68 5.05 11.08
C ARG A 186 -8.70 6.12 11.44
N SER A 187 -9.34 6.67 10.40
CA SER A 187 -10.57 7.46 10.47
C SER A 187 -11.78 6.64 10.01
N LEU A 188 -12.99 7.17 10.25
CA LEU A 188 -14.24 6.53 9.84
C LEU A 188 -14.60 6.80 8.37
N ARG A 189 -14.00 7.81 7.77
CA ARG A 189 -14.15 8.13 6.36
C ARG A 189 -12.92 7.63 5.61
N LEU A 190 -13.14 7.19 4.39
CA LEU A 190 -12.08 6.77 3.48
C LEU A 190 -11.97 7.79 2.34
N GLY A 191 -10.74 8.18 2.04
CA GLY A 191 -10.44 9.19 1.04
C GLY A 191 -10.11 8.60 -0.33
N THR A 192 -10.51 9.31 -1.37
CA THR A 192 -10.09 9.13 -2.75
C THR A 192 -9.96 10.51 -3.43
N PHE A 193 -9.70 10.51 -4.72
CA PHE A 193 -9.58 11.71 -5.54
C PHE A 193 -10.65 11.71 -6.64
N GLU A 194 -11.14 12.87 -7.03
CA GLU A 194 -11.99 13.03 -8.20
C GLU A 194 -11.31 12.47 -9.44
N GLY A 195 -11.91 11.49 -10.09
CA GLY A 195 -11.30 10.75 -11.21
C GLY A 195 -10.47 9.53 -10.81
N GLY A 196 -10.37 9.21 -9.49
CA GLY A 196 -9.59 8.11 -8.91
C GLY A 196 -8.13 8.47 -8.64
N PHE A 197 -7.39 7.57 -7.98
CA PHE A 197 -5.98 7.80 -7.60
C PHE A 197 -5.07 8.07 -8.82
N GLN A 198 -5.36 7.47 -9.98
CA GLN A 198 -4.54 7.74 -11.16
C GLN A 198 -4.66 9.20 -11.61
N ALA A 199 -5.84 9.81 -11.51
CA ALA A 199 -6.02 11.22 -11.82
C ALA A 199 -5.20 12.13 -10.90
N PHE A 200 -5.09 11.77 -9.60
CA PHE A 200 -4.18 12.46 -8.67
C PHE A 200 -2.72 12.32 -9.10
N LEU A 201 -2.29 11.11 -9.45
CA LEU A 201 -0.90 10.80 -9.84
C LEU A 201 -0.51 11.46 -11.16
N ASP A 202 -1.41 11.46 -12.14
CA ASP A 202 -1.21 12.15 -13.43
C ASP A 202 -1.12 13.67 -13.22
N THR A 203 -2.02 14.25 -12.39
CA THR A 203 -1.95 15.67 -12.00
C THR A 203 -0.63 15.99 -11.31
N PHE A 204 -0.17 15.13 -10.41
CA PHE A 204 1.12 15.31 -9.71
C PHE A 204 2.29 15.31 -10.70
N ALA A 205 2.32 14.35 -11.63
CA ALA A 205 3.35 14.28 -12.67
C ALA A 205 3.34 15.53 -13.57
N ASP A 206 2.17 16.05 -13.94
CA ASP A 206 2.06 17.26 -14.75
C ASP A 206 2.55 18.51 -14.00
N LYS A 207 2.22 18.63 -12.71
CA LYS A 207 2.76 19.71 -11.85
C LYS A 207 4.28 19.63 -11.71
N LEU A 208 4.85 18.42 -11.63
CA LEU A 208 6.30 18.20 -11.61
C LEU A 208 6.94 18.63 -12.94
N ARG A 209 6.35 18.27 -14.08
CA ARG A 209 6.82 18.75 -15.40
C ARG A 209 6.78 20.27 -15.49
N GLY A 210 5.71 20.89 -14.98
CA GLY A 210 5.61 22.35 -14.85
C GLY A 210 6.68 23.00 -13.97
N ARG A 211 7.30 22.24 -13.06
CA ARG A 211 8.47 22.67 -12.26
C ARG A 211 9.81 22.34 -12.90
N GLY A 212 9.83 21.85 -14.15
CA GLY A 212 11.05 21.52 -14.88
C GLY A 212 11.63 20.12 -14.56
N VAL A 213 10.87 19.26 -13.89
CA VAL A 213 11.26 17.85 -13.69
C VAL A 213 11.06 17.06 -14.99
N THR A 214 12.09 16.34 -15.41
CA THR A 214 12.01 15.40 -16.52
C THR A 214 11.50 14.05 -16.00
N ILE A 215 10.40 13.55 -16.56
CA ILE A 215 9.85 12.22 -16.22
C ILE A 215 9.93 11.35 -17.48
N GLN A 216 10.78 10.32 -17.44
CA GLN A 216 10.96 9.34 -18.50
C GLN A 216 10.18 8.07 -18.13
N LEU A 217 9.04 7.90 -18.78
CA LEU A 217 8.19 6.71 -18.66
C LEU A 217 8.66 5.62 -19.62
N SER A 218 8.22 4.38 -19.42
CA SER A 218 8.65 3.21 -20.22
C SER A 218 10.18 3.10 -20.30
N THR A 219 10.89 3.52 -19.25
CA THR A 219 12.34 3.59 -19.19
C THR A 219 12.86 2.84 -17.95
N PRO A 220 12.90 1.50 -18.02
CA PRO A 220 13.42 0.70 -16.93
C PRO A 220 14.90 0.97 -16.70
N VAL A 221 15.28 1.18 -15.44
CA VAL A 221 16.67 1.30 -15.02
C VAL A 221 17.31 -0.09 -14.98
N GLU A 222 18.48 -0.24 -15.55
CA GLU A 222 19.23 -1.48 -15.66
C GLU A 222 20.31 -1.62 -14.55
N GLY A 223 20.82 -0.48 -14.03
CA GLY A 223 21.85 -0.49 -13.00
C GLY A 223 22.06 0.86 -12.34
N ILE A 224 22.58 0.80 -11.12
CA ILE A 224 23.10 1.91 -10.33
C ILE A 224 24.59 1.60 -10.10
N GLY A 225 25.48 2.48 -10.49
CA GLY A 225 26.94 2.33 -10.36
C GLY A 225 27.61 3.58 -9.86
N GLN A 226 28.94 3.60 -9.98
CA GLN A 226 29.81 4.72 -9.63
C GLN A 226 30.75 5.03 -10.78
N GLN A 227 30.98 6.30 -11.07
CA GLN A 227 32.00 6.79 -12.01
C GLN A 227 32.60 8.08 -11.47
N ASP A 228 33.94 8.11 -11.32
CA ASP A 228 34.68 9.26 -10.80
C ASP A 228 34.14 9.81 -9.47
N GLY A 229 33.70 8.90 -8.57
CA GLY A 229 33.15 9.24 -7.25
C GLY A 229 31.72 9.78 -7.27
N LYS A 230 31.05 9.76 -8.42
CA LYS A 230 29.64 10.16 -8.59
C LYS A 230 28.75 8.97 -8.93
N PRO A 231 27.52 8.96 -8.45
CA PRO A 231 26.56 7.89 -8.77
C PRO A 231 26.13 7.97 -10.24
N THR A 232 25.87 6.80 -10.81
CA THR A 232 25.38 6.67 -12.19
C THR A 232 24.11 5.85 -12.26
N ILE A 233 23.30 6.13 -13.28
CA ILE A 233 22.13 5.32 -13.67
C ILE A 233 22.35 4.84 -15.11
N THR A 234 22.15 3.54 -15.34
CA THR A 234 22.18 2.93 -16.67
C THR A 234 20.77 2.66 -17.16
N VAL A 235 20.43 3.18 -18.33
CA VAL A 235 19.15 2.96 -19.04
C VAL A 235 19.42 2.76 -20.53
N ASN A 236 18.80 1.78 -21.15
CA ASN A 236 18.98 1.44 -22.58
C ASN A 236 20.47 1.30 -22.97
N GLY A 237 21.26 0.66 -22.10
CA GLY A 237 22.70 0.50 -22.27
C GLY A 237 23.54 1.78 -22.14
N GLN A 238 22.92 2.93 -21.84
CA GLN A 238 23.62 4.21 -21.68
C GLN A 238 23.72 4.58 -20.20
N THR A 239 24.95 4.91 -19.76
CA THR A 239 25.22 5.34 -18.39
C THR A 239 25.22 6.86 -18.31
N ARG A 240 24.51 7.42 -17.33
CA ARG A 240 24.44 8.85 -17.02
C ARG A 240 24.90 9.10 -15.60
N THR A 241 25.74 10.10 -15.41
CA THR A 241 26.27 10.52 -14.11
C THR A 241 25.40 11.60 -13.50
N PHE A 242 25.21 11.53 -12.17
CA PHE A 242 24.44 12.49 -11.38
C PHE A 242 25.25 12.95 -10.15
N ASP A 243 24.87 14.06 -9.56
CA ASP A 243 25.44 14.49 -8.27
C ASP A 243 24.82 13.64 -7.12
N ALA A 244 23.58 13.19 -7.27
CA ALA A 244 22.94 12.24 -6.38
C ALA A 244 21.92 11.36 -7.12
N VAL A 245 21.72 10.14 -6.61
CA VAL A 245 20.71 9.18 -7.09
C VAL A 245 19.83 8.74 -5.93
N LEU A 246 18.53 8.79 -6.11
CA LEU A 246 17.54 8.22 -5.22
C LEU A 246 16.87 7.02 -5.89
N SER A 247 16.90 5.86 -5.25
CA SER A 247 16.08 4.71 -5.65
C SER A 247 14.87 4.58 -4.74
N THR A 248 13.67 4.38 -5.34
CA THR A 248 12.46 4.04 -4.59
C THR A 248 12.03 2.59 -4.83
N ALA A 249 12.93 1.77 -5.34
CA ALA A 249 12.71 0.37 -5.66
C ALA A 249 12.49 -0.49 -4.41
N SER A 250 11.86 -1.67 -4.60
CA SER A 250 11.78 -2.68 -3.54
C SER A 250 13.18 -3.16 -3.11
N PRO A 251 13.33 -3.73 -1.87
CA PRO A 251 14.63 -4.21 -1.39
C PRO A 251 15.36 -5.11 -2.40
N GLY A 252 14.67 -6.12 -2.93
CA GLY A 252 15.25 -7.04 -3.90
C GLY A 252 15.67 -6.38 -5.21
N LEU A 253 14.87 -5.42 -5.70
CA LEU A 253 15.21 -4.67 -6.92
C LEU A 253 16.37 -3.71 -6.67
N MET A 254 16.41 -3.02 -5.52
CA MET A 254 17.56 -2.17 -5.16
C MET A 254 18.87 -2.95 -5.17
N LEU A 255 18.89 -4.15 -4.55
CA LEU A 255 20.09 -5.00 -4.54
C LEU A 255 20.43 -5.60 -5.92
N LYS A 256 19.44 -5.77 -6.80
CA LYS A 256 19.67 -6.17 -8.20
C LYS A 256 20.29 -5.04 -9.02
N LEU A 257 19.78 -3.82 -8.86
CA LEU A 257 20.26 -2.64 -9.57
C LEU A 257 21.64 -2.17 -9.10
N SER A 258 22.01 -2.46 -7.85
CA SER A 258 23.29 -2.07 -7.25
C SER A 258 24.00 -3.29 -6.65
N PRO A 259 24.68 -4.12 -7.46
CA PRO A 259 25.38 -5.31 -6.97
C PRO A 259 26.47 -5.00 -5.92
N GLU A 260 27.15 -3.86 -6.02
CA GLU A 260 28.16 -3.41 -5.06
C GLU A 260 27.57 -3.24 -3.64
N LEU A 261 26.30 -2.82 -3.55
CA LEU A 261 25.61 -2.65 -2.27
C LEU A 261 25.37 -3.99 -1.57
N ARG A 262 25.15 -5.06 -2.33
CA ARG A 262 24.76 -6.38 -1.83
C ARG A 262 25.75 -6.95 -0.83
N GLU A 263 27.04 -6.79 -1.08
CA GLU A 263 28.11 -7.35 -0.27
C GLU A 263 28.41 -6.54 1.01
N THR A 264 27.80 -5.37 1.13
CA THR A 264 27.97 -4.51 2.32
C THR A 264 27.09 -4.98 3.48
N PRO A 265 27.39 -4.57 4.73
CA PRO A 265 26.49 -4.78 5.87
C PRO A 265 25.10 -4.21 5.62
N TYR A 266 24.99 -3.05 4.97
CA TYR A 266 23.75 -2.42 4.57
C TYR A 266 22.95 -3.29 3.59
N GLY A 267 23.62 -3.87 2.59
CA GLY A 267 22.96 -4.75 1.63
C GLY A 267 22.43 -6.04 2.27
N ARG A 268 23.19 -6.62 3.21
CA ARG A 268 22.72 -7.79 4.00
C ARG A 268 21.48 -7.43 4.83
N GLN A 269 21.49 -6.29 5.52
CA GLN A 269 20.34 -5.78 6.27
C GLN A 269 19.12 -5.54 5.35
N THR A 270 19.36 -4.97 4.16
CA THR A 270 18.30 -4.78 3.14
C THR A 270 17.71 -6.11 2.66
N ALA A 271 18.54 -7.13 2.48
CA ALA A 271 18.09 -8.48 2.03
C ALA A 271 17.21 -9.20 3.07
N GLU A 272 17.33 -8.85 4.36
CA GLU A 272 16.51 -9.41 5.44
C GLU A 272 15.09 -8.84 5.48
N LEU A 273 14.80 -7.73 4.78
CA LEU A 273 13.48 -7.12 4.73
C LEU A 273 12.53 -7.96 3.88
N LYS A 274 11.65 -8.68 4.56
CA LYS A 274 10.65 -9.55 3.92
C LYS A 274 9.35 -8.80 3.62
N SER A 275 8.62 -9.29 2.63
CA SER A 275 7.30 -8.78 2.27
C SER A 275 6.40 -9.88 1.72
N MET A 276 5.09 -9.71 1.90
CA MET A 276 4.09 -10.44 1.13
C MET A 276 3.88 -9.74 -0.21
N GLY A 277 3.54 -10.52 -1.22
CA GLY A 277 2.97 -10.01 -2.45
C GLY A 277 1.46 -9.78 -2.31
N ALA A 278 0.87 -9.10 -3.29
CA ALA A 278 -0.56 -8.92 -3.42
C ALA A 278 -1.06 -9.42 -4.77
N VAL A 279 -2.22 -10.05 -4.75
CA VAL A 279 -2.96 -10.43 -5.94
C VAL A 279 -4.36 -9.83 -5.82
N CYS A 280 -4.86 -9.24 -6.88
CA CYS A 280 -6.17 -8.62 -6.90
C CYS A 280 -6.89 -8.96 -8.22
N VAL A 281 -8.07 -9.56 -8.10
CA VAL A 281 -9.01 -9.73 -9.21
C VAL A 281 -10.05 -8.61 -9.10
N VAL A 282 -10.21 -7.83 -10.16
CA VAL A 282 -11.25 -6.81 -10.29
C VAL A 282 -12.30 -7.33 -11.25
N ILE A 283 -13.56 -7.23 -10.89
CA ILE A 283 -14.68 -7.73 -11.67
C ILE A 283 -15.72 -6.62 -11.84
N ALA A 284 -16.05 -6.28 -13.09
CA ALA A 284 -17.22 -5.48 -13.42
C ALA A 284 -18.42 -6.41 -13.60
N ILE A 285 -19.49 -6.16 -12.83
CA ILE A 285 -20.73 -6.93 -12.86
C ILE A 285 -21.94 -6.01 -13.11
N ASN A 286 -23.03 -6.56 -13.63
CA ASN A 286 -24.26 -5.81 -13.97
C ASN A 286 -25.30 -5.79 -12.84
N GLN A 287 -25.11 -6.56 -11.77
CA GLN A 287 -26.01 -6.63 -10.62
C GLN A 287 -25.25 -6.39 -9.32
N GLN A 288 -25.94 -5.96 -8.25
CA GLN A 288 -25.33 -5.76 -6.93
C GLN A 288 -25.09 -7.09 -6.22
N LEU A 289 -23.85 -7.31 -5.77
CA LEU A 289 -23.50 -8.52 -5.01
C LEU A 289 -23.85 -8.37 -3.53
N LEU A 290 -23.37 -7.30 -2.89
CA LEU A 290 -23.60 -7.05 -1.45
C LEU A 290 -24.83 -6.13 -1.28
N THR A 291 -26.01 -6.73 -1.29
CA THR A 291 -27.31 -6.03 -1.28
C THR A 291 -27.60 -5.22 -0.02
N ASP A 292 -26.79 -5.41 1.03
CA ASP A 292 -26.85 -4.62 2.27
C ASP A 292 -26.00 -3.32 2.19
N ASN A 293 -25.48 -2.96 0.99
CA ASN A 293 -24.60 -1.83 0.72
C ASN A 293 -23.26 -1.87 1.49
N THR A 294 -22.78 -3.05 1.88
CA THR A 294 -21.43 -3.20 2.40
C THR A 294 -20.43 -2.87 1.29
N TYR A 295 -19.52 -1.91 1.57
CA TYR A 295 -18.41 -1.58 0.71
C TYR A 295 -17.24 -2.56 0.91
N TRP A 296 -16.80 -2.74 2.15
CA TRP A 296 -15.67 -3.60 2.51
C TRP A 296 -16.13 -4.73 3.42
N LEU A 297 -16.01 -5.95 2.95
CA LEU A 297 -16.31 -7.15 3.71
C LEU A 297 -15.00 -7.87 4.07
N ASN A 298 -14.65 -7.86 5.37
CA ASN A 298 -13.53 -8.64 5.90
C ASN A 298 -13.92 -10.11 5.99
N LEU A 299 -13.10 -10.98 5.44
CA LEU A 299 -13.32 -12.42 5.43
C LEU A 299 -12.36 -13.12 6.41
N PRO A 300 -12.82 -14.14 7.13
CA PRO A 300 -11.95 -14.87 8.06
C PRO A 300 -11.01 -15.78 7.28
N ALA A 301 -9.71 -15.56 7.40
CA ALA A 301 -8.71 -16.54 6.99
C ALA A 301 -8.53 -17.57 8.11
N THR A 302 -8.87 -18.83 7.83
CA THR A 302 -8.77 -19.92 8.80
C THR A 302 -7.44 -20.66 8.70
N SER A 303 -6.74 -20.51 7.59
CA SER A 303 -5.44 -21.12 7.29
C SER A 303 -4.59 -20.17 6.45
N ALA A 304 -3.28 -20.31 6.56
CA ALA A 304 -2.32 -19.72 5.64
C ALA A 304 -2.36 -20.39 4.27
N ASP A 305 -2.63 -21.69 4.26
CA ASP A 305 -2.91 -22.45 3.03
C ASP A 305 -4.27 -22.04 2.46
N LYS A 306 -4.26 -21.42 1.28
CA LYS A 306 -5.47 -20.93 0.61
C LYS A 306 -6.39 -22.07 0.14
N LYS A 307 -5.88 -23.27 -0.06
CA LYS A 307 -6.68 -24.47 -0.41
C LYS A 307 -7.48 -24.96 0.79
N ALA A 308 -6.95 -24.79 2.00
CA ALA A 308 -7.61 -25.13 3.26
C ALA A 308 -8.46 -23.97 3.82
N SER A 309 -8.34 -22.76 3.28
CA SER A 309 -9.13 -21.60 3.69
C SER A 309 -10.52 -21.64 3.05
N ARG A 310 -11.54 -21.18 3.79
CA ARG A 310 -12.91 -21.10 3.29
C ARG A 310 -13.05 -20.20 2.06
N PHE A 311 -12.28 -19.12 2.01
CA PHE A 311 -12.27 -18.16 0.92
C PHE A 311 -10.88 -18.08 0.31
N PRO A 312 -10.77 -18.02 -1.02
CA PRO A 312 -9.48 -17.92 -1.71
C PRO A 312 -8.85 -16.52 -1.65
N PHE A 313 -9.52 -15.55 -1.02
CA PHE A 313 -9.09 -14.16 -0.87
C PHE A 313 -9.44 -13.63 0.54
N LEU A 314 -8.73 -12.58 0.96
CA LEU A 314 -8.84 -11.98 2.30
C LEU A 314 -10.03 -11.02 2.43
N ALA A 315 -10.35 -10.28 1.37
CA ALA A 315 -11.37 -9.25 1.39
C ALA A 315 -12.17 -9.22 0.09
N LEU A 316 -13.46 -8.93 0.23
CA LEU A 316 -14.36 -8.59 -0.86
C LEU A 316 -14.74 -7.12 -0.72
N VAL A 317 -14.47 -6.32 -1.75
CA VAL A 317 -14.84 -4.91 -1.77
C VAL A 317 -15.79 -4.68 -2.94
N GLU A 318 -17.02 -4.21 -2.67
CA GLU A 318 -17.91 -3.71 -3.72
C GLU A 318 -17.76 -2.20 -3.79
N HIS A 319 -16.85 -1.73 -4.66
CA HIS A 319 -16.40 -0.35 -4.77
C HIS A 319 -17.58 0.62 -5.01
N THR A 320 -18.54 0.21 -5.79
CA THR A 320 -19.72 1.00 -6.15
C THR A 320 -20.82 1.04 -5.08
N ASN A 321 -20.59 0.44 -3.91
CA ASN A 321 -21.33 0.72 -2.69
C ASN A 321 -20.73 1.90 -1.89
N TRP A 322 -19.63 2.49 -2.36
CA TRP A 322 -18.94 3.65 -1.78
C TRP A 322 -18.83 4.80 -2.77
N MET A 323 -18.50 4.52 -4.05
CA MET A 323 -18.45 5.49 -5.14
C MET A 323 -19.63 5.30 -6.10
N ASP A 324 -20.10 6.39 -6.71
CA ASP A 324 -21.24 6.32 -7.64
C ASP A 324 -20.87 5.51 -8.89
N ARG A 325 -21.69 4.52 -9.20
CA ARG A 325 -21.55 3.69 -10.38
C ARG A 325 -21.69 4.47 -11.71
N ALA A 326 -22.24 5.68 -11.67
CA ALA A 326 -22.32 6.54 -12.85
C ALA A 326 -20.93 6.81 -13.44
N HIS A 327 -19.88 6.91 -12.59
CA HIS A 327 -18.50 7.06 -13.04
C HIS A 327 -17.93 5.84 -13.77
N TYR A 328 -18.60 4.70 -13.67
CA TYR A 328 -18.21 3.41 -14.24
C TYR A 328 -19.23 2.89 -15.26
N ASN A 329 -19.92 3.80 -15.95
CA ASN A 329 -20.94 3.47 -16.97
C ASN A 329 -22.04 2.52 -16.45
N GLY A 330 -22.38 2.63 -15.17
CA GLY A 330 -23.40 1.81 -14.53
C GLY A 330 -22.91 0.43 -14.05
N ASP A 331 -21.67 0.05 -14.32
CA ASP A 331 -21.08 -1.18 -13.77
C ASP A 331 -21.05 -1.16 -12.24
N ARG A 332 -21.18 -2.33 -11.66
CA ARG A 332 -20.82 -2.61 -10.27
C ARG A 332 -19.43 -3.19 -10.23
N ILE A 333 -18.59 -2.70 -9.34
CA ILE A 333 -17.17 -3.07 -9.31
C ILE A 333 -16.84 -3.85 -8.04
N LEU A 334 -16.32 -5.05 -8.23
CA LEU A 334 -15.82 -5.89 -7.14
C LEU A 334 -14.30 -5.94 -7.17
N TYR A 335 -13.68 -5.87 -5.99
CA TYR A 335 -12.29 -6.24 -5.78
C TYR A 335 -12.22 -7.47 -4.87
N LEU A 336 -11.50 -8.48 -5.32
CA LEU A 336 -11.19 -9.69 -4.59
C LEU A 336 -9.67 -9.71 -4.37
N GLY A 337 -9.24 -9.33 -3.18
CA GLY A 337 -7.82 -9.11 -2.92
C GLY A 337 -7.25 -10.06 -1.89
N ASP A 338 -5.99 -10.47 -2.10
CA ASP A 338 -5.26 -11.32 -1.17
C ASP A 338 -3.79 -10.94 -1.04
N TYR A 339 -3.19 -11.35 0.09
CA TYR A 339 -1.75 -11.27 0.34
C TYR A 339 -1.19 -12.68 0.46
N VAL A 340 -0.21 -12.97 -0.37
CA VAL A 340 0.40 -14.30 -0.43
C VAL A 340 1.92 -14.17 -0.56
N PRO A 341 2.71 -15.19 -0.14
CA PRO A 341 4.14 -15.22 -0.42
C PRO A 341 4.42 -15.09 -1.91
N ARG A 342 5.56 -14.53 -2.27
CA ARG A 342 5.95 -14.29 -3.66
C ARG A 342 5.96 -15.57 -4.50
N GLU A 343 6.25 -16.71 -3.88
CA GLU A 343 6.35 -18.04 -4.50
C GLU A 343 5.00 -18.73 -4.64
N HIS A 344 3.91 -18.10 -4.18
CA HIS A 344 2.57 -18.69 -4.21
C HIS A 344 2.05 -18.88 -5.65
N GLU A 345 1.30 -19.95 -5.89
CA GLU A 345 0.75 -20.31 -7.20
C GLU A 345 -0.06 -19.19 -7.88
N TYR A 346 -0.68 -18.26 -7.12
CA TYR A 346 -1.43 -17.12 -7.68
C TYR A 346 -0.57 -16.18 -8.54
N PHE A 347 0.75 -16.19 -8.39
CA PHE A 347 1.65 -15.41 -9.24
C PHE A 347 1.93 -16.08 -10.60
N THR A 348 1.69 -17.39 -10.72
CA THR A 348 1.98 -18.19 -11.92
C THR A 348 0.74 -18.73 -12.62
N MET A 349 -0.43 -18.77 -11.94
CA MET A 349 -1.71 -19.11 -12.55
C MET A 349 -2.04 -18.13 -13.67
N SER A 350 -2.73 -18.61 -14.72
CA SER A 350 -3.34 -17.74 -15.72
C SER A 350 -4.39 -16.83 -15.10
N ASP A 351 -4.72 -15.73 -15.78
CA ASP A 351 -5.74 -14.79 -15.30
C ASP A 351 -7.11 -15.47 -15.22
N ASP A 352 -7.46 -16.28 -16.22
CA ASP A 352 -8.74 -16.99 -16.27
C ASP A 352 -8.89 -18.00 -15.13
N GLU A 353 -7.87 -18.80 -14.83
CA GLU A 353 -7.87 -19.74 -13.70
C GLU A 353 -8.04 -19.03 -12.35
N LEU A 354 -7.38 -17.88 -12.20
CA LEU A 354 -7.47 -17.11 -10.96
C LEU A 354 -8.86 -16.46 -10.81
N VAL A 355 -9.41 -15.91 -11.91
CA VAL A 355 -10.77 -15.37 -11.95
C VAL A 355 -11.79 -16.44 -11.62
N GLU A 356 -11.71 -17.61 -12.24
CA GLU A 356 -12.61 -18.74 -11.97
C GLU A 356 -12.57 -19.14 -10.49
N ARG A 357 -11.36 -19.32 -9.94
CA ARG A 357 -11.16 -19.67 -8.53
C ARG A 357 -11.76 -18.67 -7.57
N PHE A 358 -11.61 -17.37 -7.85
CA PHE A 358 -12.11 -16.33 -6.97
C PHE A 358 -13.63 -16.13 -7.15
N ALA A 359 -14.13 -16.14 -8.37
CA ALA A 359 -15.55 -15.97 -8.69
C ALA A 359 -16.41 -17.12 -8.14
N ALA A 360 -15.87 -18.33 -8.03
CA ALA A 360 -16.55 -19.48 -7.44
C ALA A 360 -17.02 -19.27 -5.99
N ALA A 361 -16.43 -18.31 -5.28
CA ALA A 361 -16.86 -17.95 -3.92
C ALA A 361 -18.04 -16.95 -3.87
N LEU A 362 -18.35 -16.24 -4.96
CA LEU A 362 -19.35 -15.15 -4.99
C LEU A 362 -20.77 -15.58 -4.65
N PRO A 363 -21.26 -16.80 -5.05
CA PRO A 363 -22.58 -17.28 -4.65
C PRO A 363 -22.79 -17.38 -3.12
N THR A 364 -21.69 -17.47 -2.35
CA THR A 364 -21.76 -17.46 -0.87
C THR A 364 -22.29 -16.13 -0.32
N PHE A 365 -22.03 -15.01 -1.02
CA PHE A 365 -22.42 -13.66 -0.59
C PHE A 365 -23.78 -13.25 -1.16
N ASN A 366 -24.12 -13.78 -2.34
CA ASN A 366 -25.42 -13.59 -2.96
C ASN A 366 -25.85 -14.87 -3.69
N PRO A 367 -26.83 -15.63 -3.15
CA PRO A 367 -27.28 -16.87 -3.79
C PRO A 367 -27.87 -16.70 -5.20
N ASN A 368 -28.24 -15.48 -5.58
CA ASN A 368 -28.73 -15.16 -6.92
C ASN A 368 -27.59 -14.87 -7.92
N PHE A 369 -26.34 -14.82 -7.46
CA PHE A 369 -25.20 -14.58 -8.33
C PHE A 369 -25.13 -15.65 -9.44
N LYS A 370 -24.91 -15.18 -10.66
CA LYS A 370 -24.72 -16.01 -11.86
C LYS A 370 -23.50 -15.56 -12.62
N PRO A 371 -22.79 -16.46 -13.33
CA PRO A 371 -21.63 -16.09 -14.15
C PRO A 371 -21.93 -15.03 -15.22
N ASP A 372 -23.15 -14.96 -15.74
CA ASP A 372 -23.61 -13.95 -16.71
C ASP A 372 -23.71 -12.53 -16.14
N TRP A 373 -23.59 -12.36 -14.82
CA TRP A 373 -23.45 -11.04 -14.21
C TRP A 373 -22.06 -10.43 -14.50
N ILE A 374 -21.05 -11.25 -14.79
CA ILE A 374 -19.69 -10.79 -15.06
C ILE A 374 -19.63 -10.20 -16.48
N ARG A 375 -19.32 -8.90 -16.58
CA ARG A 375 -19.10 -8.22 -17.84
C ARG A 375 -17.64 -8.29 -18.28
N LYS A 376 -16.71 -8.02 -17.35
CA LYS A 376 -15.27 -7.96 -17.62
C LYS A 376 -14.45 -8.18 -16.34
N THR A 377 -13.24 -8.66 -16.50
CA THR A 377 -12.32 -8.96 -15.41
C THR A 377 -10.93 -8.42 -15.68
N TRP A 378 -10.19 -8.12 -14.61
CA TRP A 378 -8.78 -7.72 -14.65
C TRP A 378 -8.05 -8.38 -13.49
N VAL A 379 -6.81 -8.78 -13.72
CA VAL A 379 -5.97 -9.41 -12.70
C VAL A 379 -4.69 -8.60 -12.52
N PHE A 380 -4.39 -8.25 -11.28
CA PHE A 380 -3.18 -7.50 -10.93
C PHE A 380 -2.37 -8.27 -9.90
N ARG A 381 -1.05 -8.31 -10.11
CA ARG A 381 -0.10 -8.99 -9.26
C ARG A 381 1.04 -8.05 -8.91
N ALA A 382 1.38 -7.98 -7.63
CA ALA A 382 2.51 -7.22 -7.11
C ALA A 382 3.33 -8.12 -6.18
N PRO A 383 4.50 -8.58 -6.59
CA PRO A 383 5.31 -9.51 -5.78
C PRO A 383 5.90 -8.86 -4.51
N TYR A 384 5.81 -7.53 -4.40
CA TYR A 384 6.22 -6.74 -3.25
C TYR A 384 5.12 -5.73 -2.92
N ALA A 385 4.33 -5.99 -1.87
CA ALA A 385 3.16 -5.17 -1.57
C ALA A 385 2.95 -4.90 -0.08
N GLN A 386 3.33 -5.80 0.82
CA GLN A 386 3.17 -5.66 2.26
C GLN A 386 4.44 -6.06 2.98
N PRO A 387 5.24 -5.12 3.48
CA PRO A 387 6.36 -5.43 4.36
C PRO A 387 5.89 -6.21 5.60
N ILE A 388 6.73 -7.13 6.06
CA ILE A 388 6.46 -7.95 7.25
C ILE A 388 7.20 -7.34 8.44
N PRO A 389 6.52 -6.68 9.38
CA PRO A 389 7.14 -6.00 10.51
C PRO A 389 7.36 -6.97 11.67
N TYR A 390 8.58 -7.43 11.85
CA TYR A 390 8.97 -8.29 12.97
C TYR A 390 9.18 -7.48 14.26
N VAL A 391 9.32 -8.18 15.38
CA VAL A 391 9.70 -7.58 16.67
C VAL A 391 11.03 -6.81 16.51
N ASN A 392 11.12 -5.63 17.14
CA ASN A 392 12.23 -4.68 17.03
C ASN A 392 12.51 -4.26 15.57
N GLN A 393 11.46 -4.02 14.79
CA GLN A 393 11.59 -3.66 13.38
C GLN A 393 12.39 -2.37 13.16
N SER A 394 12.29 -1.39 14.08
CA SER A 394 13.04 -0.13 13.95
C SER A 394 14.56 -0.32 13.91
N GLU A 395 15.09 -1.39 14.51
CA GLU A 395 16.51 -1.74 14.52
C GLU A 395 16.94 -2.47 13.21
N ARG A 396 15.98 -3.00 12.47
CA ARG A 396 16.18 -3.77 11.24
C ARG A 396 16.13 -2.93 9.97
N ILE A 397 15.57 -1.73 10.06
CA ILE A 397 15.39 -0.84 8.91
C ILE A 397 16.70 -0.12 8.62
N PRO A 398 17.30 -0.28 7.41
CA PRO A 398 18.50 0.45 7.05
C PRO A 398 18.21 1.95 6.88
N ALA A 399 19.24 2.78 7.03
CA ALA A 399 19.15 4.23 6.82
C ALA A 399 18.75 4.58 5.38
N LEU A 400 18.22 5.78 5.16
CA LEU A 400 17.89 6.26 3.80
C LEU A 400 19.16 6.51 2.96
N LYS A 401 20.24 7.00 3.59
CA LYS A 401 21.53 7.15 2.95
C LYS A 401 22.25 5.80 2.88
N THR A 402 22.60 5.35 1.69
CA THR A 402 23.36 4.11 1.51
C THR A 402 24.87 4.36 1.74
N PRO A 403 25.70 3.31 1.91
CA PRO A 403 27.14 3.47 1.99
C PRO A 403 27.79 3.85 0.63
N LEU A 404 27.06 3.76 -0.48
CA LEU A 404 27.58 4.18 -1.78
C LEU A 404 27.53 5.70 -1.90
N PRO A 405 28.63 6.37 -2.31
CA PRO A 405 28.67 7.82 -2.43
C PRO A 405 27.53 8.36 -3.32
N GLY A 406 26.78 9.34 -2.79
CA GLY A 406 25.69 9.99 -3.52
C GLY A 406 24.47 9.13 -3.82
N VAL A 407 24.37 7.89 -3.29
CA VAL A 407 23.21 7.00 -3.50
C VAL A 407 22.33 6.94 -2.26
N TRP A 408 21.05 7.14 -2.48
CA TRP A 408 19.98 7.10 -1.46
C TRP A 408 18.94 6.05 -1.82
N TRP A 409 18.30 5.51 -0.80
CA TRP A 409 17.23 4.54 -0.99
C TRP A 409 16.08 4.81 -0.02
N ALA A 410 14.87 4.99 -0.57
CA ALA A 410 13.65 5.21 0.20
C ALA A 410 12.54 4.31 -0.33
N SER A 411 12.14 3.31 0.42
CA SER A 411 11.13 2.34 0.01
C SER A 411 10.05 2.14 1.07
N MET A 412 8.97 1.52 0.66
CA MET A 412 7.87 1.14 1.53
C MET A 412 8.31 0.29 2.73
N SER A 413 9.41 -0.48 2.63
CA SER A 413 9.97 -1.25 3.75
C SER A 413 10.59 -0.39 4.86
N GLN A 414 10.87 0.89 4.58
CA GLN A 414 11.41 1.86 5.55
C GLN A 414 10.34 2.76 6.16
N VAL A 415 9.08 2.60 5.73
CA VAL A 415 7.91 3.23 6.38
C VAL A 415 7.61 2.47 7.67
N TYR A 416 7.91 3.08 8.81
CA TYR A 416 7.71 2.49 10.12
C TYR A 416 7.68 3.58 11.21
N PRO A 417 6.83 3.51 12.24
CA PRO A 417 5.96 2.38 12.62
C PRO A 417 4.64 2.30 11.85
N TRP A 418 4.41 3.22 10.93
CA TRP A 418 3.17 3.28 10.17
C TRP A 418 3.00 2.07 9.25
N ASP A 419 1.77 1.76 8.92
CA ASP A 419 1.50 0.80 7.84
C ASP A 419 1.73 1.51 6.48
N ARG A 420 1.99 0.73 5.44
CA ARG A 420 2.17 1.27 4.08
C ARG A 420 0.96 2.08 3.62
N GLY A 421 1.17 3.07 2.79
CA GLY A 421 0.13 3.91 2.20
C GLY A 421 0.73 5.06 1.42
N THR A 422 -0.07 5.68 0.55
CA THR A 422 0.39 6.81 -0.27
C THR A 422 0.79 8.01 0.57
N ASN A 423 0.12 8.26 1.71
CA ASN A 423 0.51 9.31 2.65
C ASN A 423 1.95 9.13 3.14
N TYR A 424 2.27 7.92 3.58
CA TYR A 424 3.60 7.61 4.11
C TYR A 424 4.66 7.49 3.00
N ALA A 425 4.24 7.19 1.76
CA ALA A 425 5.12 7.29 0.62
C ALA A 425 5.49 8.75 0.30
N VAL A 426 4.54 9.68 0.46
CA VAL A 426 4.80 11.13 0.37
C VAL A 426 5.74 11.57 1.50
N GLU A 427 5.47 11.15 2.74
CA GLU A 427 6.31 11.49 3.91
C GLU A 427 7.76 11.04 3.71
N ILE A 428 7.98 9.76 3.37
CA ILE A 428 9.35 9.24 3.21
C ILE A 428 10.07 9.88 2.01
N GLY A 429 9.34 10.20 0.93
CA GLY A 429 9.87 10.93 -0.21
C GLY A 429 10.38 12.32 0.17
N ARG A 430 9.60 13.07 0.95
CA ARG A 430 9.99 14.40 1.46
C ARG A 430 11.14 14.30 2.46
N ARG A 431 11.10 13.32 3.35
CA ARG A 431 12.16 13.09 4.35
C ARG A 431 13.50 12.79 3.67
N VAL A 432 13.53 11.90 2.70
CA VAL A 432 14.77 11.60 1.97
C VAL A 432 15.26 12.80 1.17
N ALA A 433 14.38 13.59 0.56
CA ALA A 433 14.75 14.81 -0.12
C ALA A 433 15.42 15.82 0.84
N GLY A 434 14.87 16.00 2.05
CA GLY A 434 15.46 16.83 3.10
C GLY A 434 16.87 16.37 3.52
N GLU A 435 17.03 15.05 3.73
CA GLU A 435 18.35 14.48 4.04
C GLU A 435 19.34 14.63 2.88
N MET A 436 18.89 14.47 1.62
CA MET A 436 19.71 14.69 0.42
C MET A 436 20.19 16.14 0.34
N MET A 437 19.29 17.11 0.48
CA MET A 437 19.61 18.53 0.44
C MET A 437 20.59 18.94 1.55
N ALA A 438 20.45 18.37 2.74
CA ALA A 438 21.37 18.63 3.85
C ALA A 438 22.77 18.02 3.63
N ALA A 439 22.88 16.98 2.81
CA ALA A 439 24.15 16.27 2.52
C ALA A 439 24.84 16.73 1.23
N LEU A 440 24.14 17.41 0.35
CA LEU A 440 24.71 17.97 -0.90
C LEU A 440 25.29 19.34 -0.56
N PRO A 441 26.61 19.54 -0.79
CA PRO A 441 27.30 20.80 -0.48
C PRO A 441 26.87 21.94 -1.39
#